data_d5f0f92d6a42993baa3ecb469f357b8e
#
_entry.id   d5f0f92d6a42993baa3ecb469f357b8e
#
_cell.length_a   1.000
_cell.length_b   1.000
_cell.length_c   1.000
_cell.angle_alpha   90.00
_cell.angle_beta   90.00
_cell.angle_gamma   90.00
#
_symmetry.space_group_name_H-M   'P 1'
#
loop_
_entity.id
_entity.type
_entity.pdbx_description
1 polymer ?
#
loop_
_entity_poly.entity_id
_entity_poly.type
_entity_poly.pdbx_seq_one_letter_code
_entity_poly.pdbx_strand_id
1 'polypeptide(L)'
;MPRRKKRKYGKLTQAMILQRLTEGTLLVCFKRLTLFTTLTGAKSRKRLKEITHWRKYRAGRRKEYPCVKLRWKNCQCTISLHCLAWLAYSLEEIPEGYEVDHVNGDKENWHYDNLQLLSRKEHKDKHYSEEFT
;
A
#
# COMPACT_ATOMS: atom_id res chain seq x y z
N MET A 1 -17.79 -12.55 32.29
CA MET A 1 -16.72 -11.59 31.97
C MET A 1 -17.16 -10.69 30.83
N PRO A 2 -17.13 -9.37 31.00
CA PRO A 2 -17.45 -8.49 29.90
C PRO A 2 -16.41 -8.66 28.81
N ARG A 3 -16.87 -8.76 27.56
CA ARG A 3 -15.97 -8.80 26.41
C ARG A 3 -15.14 -7.52 26.39
N ARG A 4 -13.81 -7.63 26.20
CA ARG A 4 -12.97 -6.48 25.96
C ARG A 4 -13.54 -5.67 24.81
N LYS A 5 -13.80 -4.38 25.03
CA LYS A 5 -14.18 -3.49 23.95
C LYS A 5 -13.08 -3.52 22.89
N LYS A 6 -13.45 -3.79 21.63
CA LYS A 6 -12.51 -3.70 20.53
C LYS A 6 -11.95 -2.28 20.46
N ARG A 7 -10.63 -2.17 20.41
CA ARG A 7 -9.97 -0.87 20.25
C ARG A 7 -10.42 -0.24 18.92
N LYS A 8 -10.97 0.96 18.99
CA LYS A 8 -11.33 1.71 17.79
C LYS A 8 -10.10 2.45 17.27
N TYR A 9 -9.74 2.19 16.02
CA TYR A 9 -8.70 2.92 15.33
C TYR A 9 -9.31 3.92 14.37
N GLY A 10 -8.70 5.11 14.23
CA GLY A 10 -9.01 6.03 13.17
C GLY A 10 -8.52 5.49 11.82
N LYS A 11 -8.89 6.18 10.75
CA LYS A 11 -8.43 5.86 9.40
C LYS A 11 -7.06 6.49 9.15
N LEU A 12 -6.09 5.66 8.77
CA LEU A 12 -4.79 6.15 8.31
C LEU A 12 -4.94 6.64 6.87
N THR A 13 -4.70 7.93 6.64
CA THR A 13 -4.87 8.56 5.34
C THR A 13 -3.60 8.49 4.50
N GLN A 14 -3.71 8.74 3.19
CA GLN A 14 -2.55 8.84 2.31
C GLN A 14 -1.59 9.94 2.76
N ALA A 15 -2.11 11.08 3.22
CA ALA A 15 -1.28 12.18 3.73
C ALA A 15 -0.41 11.72 4.92
N MET A 16 -0.97 10.93 5.82
CA MET A 16 -0.23 10.37 6.96
C MET A 16 0.85 9.38 6.50
N ILE A 17 0.55 8.56 5.51
CA ILE A 17 1.52 7.63 4.91
C ILE A 17 2.67 8.41 4.26
N LEU A 18 2.36 9.45 3.50
CA LEU A 18 3.36 10.31 2.87
C LEU A 18 4.26 10.98 3.91
N GLN A 19 3.69 11.43 5.01
CA GLN A 19 4.46 12.00 6.12
C GLN A 19 5.47 10.99 6.65
N ARG A 20 5.06 9.75 6.89
CA ARG A 20 5.94 8.69 7.36
C ARG A 20 7.05 8.36 6.36
N LEU A 21 6.72 8.33 5.07
CA LEU A 21 7.70 8.11 4.00
C LEU A 21 8.73 9.24 3.95
N THR A 22 8.29 10.47 4.10
CA THR A 22 9.16 11.65 4.11
C THR A 22 10.06 11.68 5.36
N GLU A 23 9.53 11.30 6.50
CA GLU A 23 10.27 11.24 7.77
C GLU A 23 11.23 10.05 7.86
N GLY A 24 11.10 9.06 6.98
CA GLY A 24 11.89 7.86 7.02
C GLY A 24 11.47 6.83 8.07
N THR A 25 10.24 6.96 8.61
CA THR A 25 9.67 5.99 9.55
C THR A 25 8.96 4.83 8.85
N LEU A 26 8.75 4.96 7.56
CA LEU A 26 8.26 3.92 6.66
C LEU A 26 9.11 3.98 5.39
N LEU A 27 9.69 2.85 4.99
CA LEU A 27 10.56 2.78 3.82
C LEU A 27 10.10 1.68 2.87
N VAL A 28 10.19 1.97 1.59
CA VAL A 28 10.00 1.00 0.52
C VAL A 28 11.34 0.81 -0.20
N CYS A 29 11.84 -0.41 -0.19
CA CYS A 29 13.07 -0.77 -0.91
C CYS A 29 12.68 -1.41 -2.24
N PHE A 30 12.79 -0.65 -3.33
CA PHE A 30 12.42 -1.14 -4.65
C PHE A 30 13.37 -2.20 -5.19
N LYS A 31 14.65 -2.09 -4.85
CA LYS A 31 15.66 -3.07 -5.30
C LYS A 31 15.34 -4.48 -4.86
N ARG A 32 14.83 -4.63 -3.63
CA ARG A 32 14.50 -5.94 -3.03
C ARG A 32 13.01 -6.20 -2.92
N LEU A 33 12.18 -5.24 -3.28
CA LEU A 33 10.72 -5.28 -3.06
C LEU A 33 10.38 -5.62 -1.61
N THR A 34 10.96 -4.86 -0.69
CA THR A 34 10.76 -5.02 0.76
C THR A 34 10.29 -3.72 1.40
N LEU A 35 9.62 -3.87 2.53
CA LEU A 35 9.08 -2.75 3.31
C LEU A 35 9.70 -2.74 4.70
N PHE A 36 9.96 -1.55 5.22
CA PHE A 36 10.47 -1.35 6.58
C PHE A 36 9.64 -0.32 7.31
N THR A 37 9.39 -0.55 8.57
CA THR A 37 8.66 0.39 9.43
C THR A 37 9.36 0.50 10.78
N THR A 38 9.25 1.69 11.40
CA THR A 38 9.67 1.84 12.78
C THR A 38 8.70 1.13 13.70
N LEU A 39 9.22 0.53 14.76
CA LEU A 39 8.39 -0.08 15.79
C LEU A 39 7.67 1.02 16.58
N THR A 40 6.40 0.78 16.90
CA THR A 40 5.61 1.67 17.75
C THR A 40 5.82 1.26 19.21
N GLY A 41 6.38 2.17 20.02
CA GLY A 41 6.56 1.93 21.45
C GLY A 41 7.65 2.81 22.05
N ALA A 42 7.56 3.11 23.35
CA ALA A 42 8.48 4.01 24.04
C ALA A 42 9.95 3.58 24.03
N LYS A 43 10.23 2.31 23.75
CA LYS A 43 11.57 1.74 23.69
C LYS A 43 12.09 1.55 22.25
N SER A 44 11.34 1.93 21.25
CA SER A 44 11.64 1.60 19.86
C SER A 44 12.55 2.59 19.14
N ARG A 45 13.44 3.21 19.80
CA ARG A 45 14.52 4.10 19.31
C ARG A 45 14.69 4.16 17.77
N LYS A 46 13.62 4.48 17.02
CA LYS A 46 13.65 4.67 15.56
C LYS A 46 14.28 3.51 14.76
N ARG A 47 14.26 2.28 15.30
CA ARG A 47 14.75 1.11 14.56
C ARG A 47 13.74 0.70 13.51
N LEU A 48 14.22 0.55 12.29
CA LEU A 48 13.43 0.01 11.20
C LEU A 48 13.39 -1.51 11.30
N LYS A 49 12.20 -2.05 11.20
CA LYS A 49 11.96 -3.48 11.13
C LYS A 49 11.34 -3.82 9.79
N GLU A 50 11.84 -4.89 9.15
CA GLU A 50 11.24 -5.36 7.91
C GLU A 50 9.84 -5.88 8.14
N ILE A 51 8.92 -5.49 7.28
CA ILE A 51 7.56 -6.03 7.25
C ILE A 51 7.61 -7.28 6.39
N THR A 52 7.48 -8.45 7.01
CA THR A 52 7.56 -9.74 6.32
C THR A 52 6.20 -10.37 6.06
N HIS A 53 5.16 -9.86 6.71
CA HIS A 53 3.82 -10.42 6.61
C HIS A 53 2.89 -9.46 5.91
N TRP A 54 2.48 -9.82 4.70
CA TRP A 54 1.37 -9.17 4.02
C TRP A 54 0.38 -10.23 3.55
N ARG A 55 -0.87 -9.81 3.47
CA ARG A 55 -1.95 -10.68 3.05
C ARG A 55 -2.26 -10.47 1.58
N LYS A 56 -2.61 -11.55 0.91
CA LYS A 56 -3.25 -11.45 -0.40
C LYS A 56 -4.71 -11.15 -0.19
N TYR A 57 -5.17 -10.05 -0.73
CA TYR A 57 -6.54 -9.61 -0.62
C TYR A 57 -7.26 -9.83 -1.94
N ARG A 58 -8.47 -10.40 -1.86
CA ARG A 58 -9.34 -10.52 -3.03
C ARG A 58 -10.19 -9.26 -3.14
N ALA A 59 -9.90 -8.43 -4.13
CA ALA A 59 -10.80 -7.36 -4.52
C ALA A 59 -11.71 -7.89 -5.62
N GLY A 60 -12.98 -8.10 -5.29
CA GLY A 60 -13.93 -8.69 -6.22
C GLY A 60 -13.68 -10.17 -6.45
N ARG A 61 -14.27 -10.73 -7.52
CA ARG A 61 -14.32 -12.17 -7.75
C ARG A 61 -13.04 -12.81 -8.31
N ARG A 62 -11.98 -12.07 -8.66
CA ARG A 62 -10.97 -12.62 -9.55
C ARG A 62 -9.52 -12.35 -9.25
N LYS A 63 -9.17 -11.47 -8.31
CA LYS A 63 -7.75 -11.05 -8.29
C LYS A 63 -7.25 -10.84 -6.87
N GLU A 64 -6.31 -11.69 -6.49
CA GLU A 64 -5.54 -11.51 -5.26
C GLU A 64 -4.38 -10.57 -5.54
N TYR A 65 -4.19 -9.57 -4.70
CA TYR A 65 -3.02 -8.71 -4.71
C TYR A 65 -2.49 -8.53 -3.30
N PRO A 66 -1.16 -8.39 -3.16
CA PRO A 66 -0.58 -8.26 -1.82
C PRO A 66 -0.97 -6.93 -1.18
N CYS A 67 -1.37 -7.00 0.09
CA CYS A 67 -1.75 -5.85 0.91
C CYS A 67 -1.04 -5.89 2.24
N VAL A 68 -0.75 -4.73 2.79
CA VAL A 68 -0.15 -4.58 4.10
C VAL A 68 -1.04 -3.73 4.99
N LYS A 69 -1.09 -4.08 6.27
CA LYS A 69 -1.78 -3.30 7.29
C LYS A 69 -0.79 -2.35 7.96
N LEU A 70 -1.08 -1.07 7.90
CA LEU A 70 -0.26 -0.03 8.52
C LEU A 70 -1.00 0.57 9.72
N ARG A 71 -0.27 0.80 10.80
CA ARG A 71 -0.77 1.44 12.02
C ARG A 71 0.16 2.58 12.41
N TRP A 72 -0.42 3.71 12.78
CA TRP A 72 0.31 4.87 13.26
C TRP A 72 -0.62 5.81 14.00
N LYS A 73 -0.20 6.30 15.18
CA LYS A 73 -0.96 7.29 15.97
C LYS A 73 -2.45 6.94 16.14
N ASN A 74 -2.73 5.72 16.58
CA ASN A 74 -4.11 5.22 16.75
C ASN A 74 -4.94 5.19 15.46
N CYS A 75 -4.28 5.23 14.30
CA CYS A 75 -4.91 5.08 13.00
C CYS A 75 -4.40 3.82 12.31
N GLN A 76 -5.21 3.24 11.45
CA GLN A 76 -4.83 2.07 10.67
C GLN A 76 -5.48 2.09 9.30
N CYS A 77 -4.84 1.41 8.36
CA CYS A 77 -5.40 1.12 7.05
C CYS A 77 -4.82 -0.18 6.52
N THR A 78 -5.52 -0.78 5.57
CA THR A 78 -4.97 -1.84 4.72
C THR A 78 -4.75 -1.24 3.35
N ILE A 79 -3.52 -1.27 2.86
CA ILE A 79 -3.17 -0.69 1.56
C ILE A 79 -2.50 -1.74 0.71
N SER A 80 -2.81 -1.77 -0.59
CA SER A 80 -2.11 -2.63 -1.52
C SER A 80 -0.66 -2.20 -1.69
N LEU A 81 0.24 -3.15 -1.91
CA LEU A 81 1.68 -2.86 -2.04
C LEU A 81 1.96 -1.96 -3.24
N HIS A 82 1.24 -2.13 -4.36
CA HIS A 82 1.43 -1.26 -5.51
C HIS A 82 1.00 0.20 -5.25
N CYS A 83 -0.05 0.42 -4.46
CA CYS A 83 -0.45 1.77 -4.06
C CYS A 83 0.59 2.39 -3.12
N LEU A 84 1.07 1.63 -2.14
CA LEU A 84 2.12 2.09 -1.23
C LEU A 84 3.42 2.40 -1.99
N ALA A 85 3.79 1.55 -2.93
CA ALA A 85 4.96 1.76 -3.77
C ALA A 85 4.83 3.04 -4.61
N TRP A 86 3.65 3.29 -5.17
CA TRP A 86 3.39 4.51 -5.93
C TRP A 86 3.53 5.77 -5.04
N LEU A 87 2.98 5.74 -3.83
CA LEU A 87 3.13 6.84 -2.88
C LEU A 87 4.61 7.08 -2.52
N ALA A 88 5.38 6.02 -2.32
CA ALA A 88 6.81 6.12 -2.01
C ALA A 88 7.62 6.67 -3.19
N TYR A 89 7.24 6.31 -4.40
CA TYR A 89 7.90 6.78 -5.62
C TYR A 89 7.55 8.22 -5.95
N SER A 90 6.26 8.55 -5.98
CA SER A 90 5.78 9.87 -6.40
C SER A 90 5.85 10.92 -5.31
N LEU A 91 5.75 10.49 -4.05
CA LEU A 91 5.58 11.36 -2.87
C LEU A 91 4.37 12.29 -3.00
N GLU A 92 3.37 11.84 -3.73
CA GLU A 92 2.12 12.56 -3.94
C GLU A 92 0.94 11.62 -3.69
N GLU A 93 -0.20 12.18 -3.25
CA GLU A 93 -1.41 11.40 -3.10
C GLU A 93 -1.92 10.91 -4.45
N ILE A 94 -2.50 9.72 -4.46
CA ILE A 94 -3.19 9.19 -5.64
C ILE A 94 -4.46 10.04 -5.83
N PRO A 95 -4.62 10.72 -6.99
CA PRO A 95 -5.79 11.56 -7.21
C PRO A 95 -7.09 10.77 -7.19
N GLU A 96 -8.17 11.41 -6.76
CA GLU A 96 -9.49 10.79 -6.83
C GLU A 96 -9.84 10.46 -8.28
N GLY A 97 -10.40 9.28 -8.50
CA GLY A 97 -10.73 8.81 -9.83
C GLY A 97 -9.59 8.14 -10.59
N TYR A 98 -8.42 8.03 -9.97
CA TYR A 98 -7.25 7.35 -10.55
C TYR A 98 -6.89 6.12 -9.76
N GLU A 99 -6.27 5.17 -10.43
CA GLU A 99 -5.84 3.92 -9.85
C GLU A 99 -4.41 3.60 -10.28
N VAL A 100 -3.66 2.94 -9.42
CA VAL A 100 -2.32 2.45 -9.73
C VAL A 100 -2.46 1.08 -10.38
N ASP A 101 -1.88 0.91 -11.54
CA ASP A 101 -1.96 -0.30 -12.35
C ASP A 101 -0.59 -0.92 -12.53
N HIS A 102 -0.55 -2.26 -12.61
CA HIS A 102 0.65 -3.01 -12.97
C HIS A 102 0.77 -3.07 -14.49
N VAL A 103 1.80 -2.47 -15.05
CA VAL A 103 1.96 -2.34 -16.52
C VAL A 103 1.88 -3.71 -17.22
N ASN A 104 2.58 -4.71 -16.69
CA ASN A 104 2.60 -6.06 -17.26
C ASN A 104 1.54 -7.00 -16.69
N GLY A 105 0.69 -6.53 -15.78
CA GLY A 105 -0.31 -7.34 -15.12
C GLY A 105 0.20 -8.25 -13.99
N ASP A 106 1.50 -8.28 -13.73
CA ASP A 106 2.08 -9.05 -12.64
C ASP A 106 1.93 -8.31 -11.30
N LYS A 107 1.00 -8.77 -10.48
CA LYS A 107 0.63 -8.13 -9.21
C LYS A 107 1.68 -8.29 -8.12
N GLU A 108 2.57 -9.24 -8.26
CA GLU A 108 3.69 -9.41 -7.34
C GLU A 108 4.84 -8.44 -7.64
N ASN A 109 4.87 -7.86 -8.84
CA ASN A 109 5.87 -6.90 -9.24
C ASN A 109 5.39 -5.47 -9.01
N TRP A 110 5.56 -4.98 -7.78
CA TRP A 110 5.18 -3.64 -7.37
C TRP A 110 6.36 -2.64 -7.42
N HIS A 111 7.40 -2.96 -8.21
CA HIS A 111 8.46 -2.00 -8.51
C HIS A 111 7.89 -0.83 -9.30
N TYR A 112 8.36 0.40 -9.03
CA TYR A 112 7.83 1.60 -9.68
C TYR A 112 7.92 1.54 -11.21
N ASP A 113 8.93 0.85 -11.79
CA ASP A 113 9.06 0.67 -13.24
C ASP A 113 7.88 -0.07 -13.85
N ASN A 114 7.19 -0.87 -13.07
CA ASN A 114 6.04 -1.67 -13.50
C ASN A 114 4.70 -1.05 -13.10
N LEU A 115 4.71 0.17 -12.58
CA LEU A 115 3.49 0.84 -12.13
C LEU A 115 3.18 2.04 -12.99
N GLN A 116 1.90 2.30 -13.16
CA GLN A 116 1.41 3.50 -13.84
C GLN A 116 0.12 3.97 -13.18
N LEU A 117 -0.15 5.25 -13.30
CA LEU A 117 -1.36 5.86 -12.80
C LEU A 117 -2.34 6.00 -13.94
N LEU A 118 -3.49 5.35 -13.83
CA LEU A 118 -4.55 5.38 -14.83
C LEU A 118 -5.84 5.92 -14.24
N SER A 119 -6.63 6.65 -15.04
CA SER A 119 -8.01 6.93 -14.67
C SER A 119 -8.80 5.62 -14.63
N ARG A 120 -9.94 5.61 -13.92
CA ARG A 120 -10.80 4.42 -13.88
C ARG A 120 -11.23 3.96 -15.26
N LYS A 121 -11.47 4.91 -16.16
CA LYS A 121 -11.83 4.61 -17.54
C LYS A 121 -10.68 3.95 -18.29
N GLU A 122 -9.48 4.53 -18.20
CA GLU A 122 -8.28 3.98 -18.84
C GLU A 122 -7.96 2.59 -18.33
N HIS A 123 -8.08 2.36 -17.03
CA HIS A 123 -7.85 1.07 -16.40
C HIS A 123 -8.85 0.02 -16.88
N LYS A 124 -10.12 0.38 -16.97
CA LYS A 124 -11.17 -0.47 -17.50
C LYS A 124 -10.94 -0.80 -18.98
N ASP A 125 -10.58 0.21 -19.79
CA ASP A 125 -10.31 0.04 -21.21
C ASP A 125 -9.11 -0.89 -21.44
N LYS A 126 -8.07 -0.76 -20.63
CA LYS A 126 -6.90 -1.64 -20.68
C LYS A 126 -7.28 -3.09 -20.43
N HIS A 127 -8.03 -3.38 -19.38
CA HIS A 127 -8.47 -4.74 -19.07
C HIS A 127 -9.39 -5.30 -20.16
N TYR A 128 -10.26 -4.47 -20.70
CA TYR A 128 -11.14 -4.86 -21.79
C TYR A 128 -10.35 -5.27 -23.03
N SER A 129 -9.36 -4.49 -23.44
CA SER A 129 -8.53 -4.81 -24.59
C SER A 129 -7.68 -6.07 -24.40
N GLU A 130 -7.19 -6.32 -23.18
CA GLU A 130 -6.44 -7.52 -22.84
C GLU A 130 -7.28 -8.79 -22.93
N GLU A 131 -8.58 -8.71 -22.65
CA GLU A 131 -9.50 -9.87 -22.76
C GLU A 131 -9.79 -10.27 -24.21
N PHE A 132 -9.59 -9.37 -25.16
CA PHE A 132 -9.90 -9.58 -26.57
C PHE A 132 -8.68 -9.71 -27.49
N THR A 133 -7.51 -9.65 -26.92
CA THR A 133 -6.26 -9.95 -27.65
C THR A 133 -5.73 -11.35 -27.23
#